data_b077a54fcd50ea019eb82fc8dede1e1a
#
_entry.id   b077a54fcd50ea019eb82fc8dede1e1a
#
_cell.length_a   1.000
_cell.length_b   1.000
_cell.length_c   1.000
_cell.angle_alpha   90.00
_cell.angle_beta   90.00
_cell.angle_gamma   90.00
#
_symmetry.space_group_name_H-M   'P 1'
#
loop_
_entity.id
_entity.type
_entity.pdbx_description
1 polymer ?
#
loop_
_entity_poly.entity_id
_entity_poly.type
_entity_poly.pdbx_seq_one_letter_code
_entity_poly.pdbx_strand_id
1 'polypeptide(L)'
;MSNTTISSDQTYQKLMRQSGEVIAYRKLSSQHIKTSPGIIFLPGFMSDMDGAKALTIEKFAKAAGLSFVRFDYFGHGNSSGKFVDGHIGIWAADTLAVLDELTDGPQVLVGSSMGGWLMLLAAIARPRRIKGLIGIAAAPDFTEDLLLKELTEAELVEVNDRGFVTKENPYEDEYIYTKALFDEGRKHLVLRQEIPIDCPVRLLHGLKDEMVPWQTALSIQEKIRGTDVNITLVKNGDHRLSKTSDLDCLIGILSSLINGL
;
A
#
# COMPACT_ATOMS: atom_id res chain seq x y z
N MET A 1 10.11 35.14 26.09
CA MET A 1 10.36 34.21 25.00
C MET A 1 9.49 32.98 25.29
N SER A 2 8.29 32.94 24.73
CA SER A 2 7.31 31.90 24.98
C SER A 2 7.51 30.74 23.99
N ASN A 3 7.98 29.61 24.51
CA ASN A 3 8.01 28.35 23.77
C ASN A 3 6.58 27.90 23.49
N THR A 4 6.11 28.13 22.29
CA THR A 4 4.88 27.52 21.80
C THR A 4 5.21 26.07 21.41
N THR A 5 5.01 25.17 22.34
CA THR A 5 4.99 23.72 22.06
C THR A 5 3.76 23.45 21.18
N ILE A 6 3.97 23.18 19.89
CA ILE A 6 2.92 22.69 19.00
C ILE A 6 2.67 21.25 19.41
N SER A 7 1.65 21.04 20.24
CA SER A 7 1.08 19.73 20.52
C SER A 7 0.37 19.24 19.24
N SER A 8 1.00 18.33 18.51
CA SER A 8 0.35 17.59 17.42
C SER A 8 -0.46 16.43 17.98
N ASP A 9 -1.45 16.75 18.79
CA ASP A 9 -2.46 15.77 19.20
C ASP A 9 -3.47 15.58 18.04
N GLN A 10 -3.00 15.01 16.95
CA GLN A 10 -3.86 14.64 15.82
C GLN A 10 -4.45 13.25 16.09
N THR A 11 -5.55 13.23 16.82
CA THR A 11 -6.32 12.02 17.14
C THR A 11 -6.75 11.31 15.85
N TYR A 12 -6.38 10.04 15.66
CA TYR A 12 -6.92 9.19 14.60
C TYR A 12 -8.36 8.78 14.90
N GLN A 13 -9.12 8.47 13.85
CA GLN A 13 -10.47 7.92 13.93
C GLN A 13 -10.42 6.38 13.92
N LYS A 14 -11.51 5.74 14.30
CA LYS A 14 -11.61 4.29 14.45
C LYS A 14 -12.77 3.75 13.62
N LEU A 15 -12.50 2.78 12.76
CA LEU A 15 -13.49 1.96 12.09
C LEU A 15 -13.57 0.62 12.83
N MET A 16 -14.74 0.30 13.38
CA MET A 16 -14.99 -0.98 14.06
C MET A 16 -15.35 -2.03 13.03
N ARG A 17 -14.63 -3.15 13.03
CA ARG A 17 -14.93 -4.32 12.20
C ARG A 17 -15.99 -5.19 12.88
N GLN A 18 -16.73 -5.97 12.11
CA GLN A 18 -17.73 -6.91 12.66
C GLN A 18 -17.12 -7.95 13.60
N SER A 19 -15.86 -8.31 13.38
CA SER A 19 -15.06 -9.22 14.23
C SER A 19 -14.61 -8.59 15.56
N GLY A 20 -14.80 -7.27 15.73
CA GLY A 20 -14.42 -6.53 16.93
C GLY A 20 -13.07 -5.82 16.84
N GLU A 21 -12.29 -6.07 15.79
CA GLU A 21 -11.04 -5.34 15.56
C GLU A 21 -11.32 -3.89 15.15
N VAL A 22 -10.29 -3.06 15.33
CA VAL A 22 -10.31 -1.62 15.04
C VAL A 22 -9.28 -1.29 13.97
N ILE A 23 -9.71 -0.62 12.91
CA ILE A 23 -8.85 0.05 11.94
C ILE A 23 -8.71 1.52 12.35
N ALA A 24 -7.48 1.95 12.62
CA ALA A 24 -7.16 3.37 12.84
C ALA A 24 -7.00 4.07 11.48
N TYR A 25 -7.60 5.24 11.32
CA TYR A 25 -7.52 5.99 10.07
C TYR A 25 -7.56 7.50 10.27
N ARG A 26 -7.14 8.22 9.23
CA ARG A 26 -7.36 9.66 9.07
C ARG A 26 -8.08 9.89 7.76
N LYS A 27 -9.06 10.77 7.77
CA LYS A 27 -9.88 11.09 6.61
C LYS A 27 -9.94 12.60 6.41
N LEU A 28 -9.65 13.03 5.19
CA LEU A 28 -9.88 14.38 4.70
C LEU A 28 -11.12 14.34 3.80
N SER A 29 -12.15 15.11 4.13
CA SER A 29 -13.34 15.26 3.29
C SER A 29 -13.10 16.27 2.17
N SER A 30 -13.61 15.99 0.98
CA SER A 30 -13.57 16.95 -0.14
C SER A 30 -14.31 18.23 0.20
N GLN A 31 -13.73 19.36 -0.23
CA GLN A 31 -14.40 20.68 -0.16
C GLN A 31 -15.20 21.00 -1.42
N HIS A 32 -15.05 20.20 -2.48
CA HIS A 32 -15.70 20.40 -3.78
C HIS A 32 -16.75 19.32 -4.06
N ILE A 33 -17.70 19.67 -4.92
CA ILE A 33 -18.79 18.78 -5.33
C ILE A 33 -18.19 17.53 -6.00
N LYS A 34 -18.68 16.36 -5.62
CA LYS A 34 -18.42 14.93 -5.92
C LYS A 34 -18.02 14.51 -7.36
N THR A 35 -17.33 15.33 -8.13
CA THR A 35 -16.94 14.98 -9.51
C THR A 35 -15.55 14.35 -9.64
N SER A 36 -14.65 14.64 -8.71
CA SER A 36 -13.30 14.09 -8.72
C SER A 36 -13.21 12.83 -7.85
N PRO A 37 -12.38 11.84 -8.23
CA PRO A 37 -12.17 10.66 -7.39
C PRO A 37 -11.50 11.03 -6.06
N GLY A 38 -11.85 10.29 -4.99
CA GLY A 38 -11.11 10.32 -3.76
C GLY A 38 -9.79 9.56 -3.87
N ILE A 39 -8.92 9.71 -2.89
CA ILE A 39 -7.62 9.04 -2.84
C ILE A 39 -7.56 8.19 -1.58
N ILE A 40 -7.10 6.93 -1.70
CA ILE A 40 -6.78 6.06 -0.56
C ILE A 40 -5.30 5.69 -0.66
N PHE A 41 -4.55 5.91 0.42
CA PHE A 41 -3.16 5.47 0.52
C PHE A 41 -3.07 4.15 1.29
N LEU A 42 -2.35 3.19 0.72
CA LEU A 42 -2.10 1.86 1.24
C LEU A 42 -0.62 1.73 1.59
N PRO A 43 -0.26 1.69 2.89
CA PRO A 43 1.14 1.57 3.32
C PRO A 43 1.76 0.22 3.00
N GLY A 44 3.08 0.11 3.19
CA GLY A 44 3.85 -1.12 3.02
C GLY A 44 3.80 -2.04 4.25
N PHE A 45 4.47 -3.18 4.13
CA PHE A 45 4.68 -4.15 5.20
C PHE A 45 5.45 -3.49 6.36
N MET A 46 5.00 -3.68 7.60
CA MET A 46 5.54 -3.05 8.80
C MET A 46 5.59 -1.51 8.77
N SER A 47 4.79 -0.87 7.92
CA SER A 47 4.68 0.58 7.83
C SER A 47 3.35 1.05 8.40
N ASP A 48 3.27 2.34 8.72
CA ASP A 48 2.07 2.98 9.23
C ASP A 48 1.52 4.07 8.28
N MET A 49 0.38 4.64 8.68
CA MET A 49 -0.30 5.69 7.92
C MET A 49 0.38 7.07 8.00
N ASP A 50 1.41 7.26 8.84
CA ASP A 50 2.07 8.55 9.07
C ASP A 50 3.41 8.70 8.31
N GLY A 51 3.74 7.75 7.44
CA GLY A 51 4.92 7.78 6.60
C GLY A 51 4.95 8.95 5.61
N ALA A 52 6.15 9.34 5.16
CA ALA A 52 6.39 10.53 4.33
C ALA A 52 5.53 10.57 3.04
N LYS A 53 5.31 9.44 2.39
CA LYS A 53 4.46 9.35 1.20
C LYS A 53 3.00 9.68 1.52
N ALA A 54 2.46 9.10 2.58
CA ALA A 54 1.09 9.34 3.03
C ALA A 54 0.84 10.81 3.36
N LEU A 55 1.75 11.43 4.13
CA LEU A 55 1.67 12.84 4.51
C LEU A 55 1.82 13.78 3.30
N THR A 56 2.66 13.43 2.34
CA THR A 56 2.83 14.22 1.10
C THR A 56 1.57 14.19 0.24
N ILE A 57 0.94 13.02 0.10
CA ILE A 57 -0.33 12.85 -0.63
C ILE A 57 -1.46 13.58 0.09
N GLU A 58 -1.52 13.50 1.43
CA GLU A 58 -2.51 14.24 2.23
C GLU A 58 -2.40 15.76 2.00
N LYS A 59 -1.18 16.31 2.03
CA LYS A 59 -0.92 17.70 1.74
C LYS A 59 -1.38 18.10 0.33
N PHE A 60 -1.10 17.28 -0.67
CA PHE A 60 -1.56 17.48 -2.04
C PHE A 60 -3.10 17.45 -2.11
N ALA A 61 -3.73 16.42 -1.56
CA ALA A 61 -5.18 16.27 -1.58
C ALA A 61 -5.89 17.45 -0.91
N LYS A 62 -5.36 17.91 0.24
CA LYS A 62 -5.87 19.11 0.93
C LYS A 62 -5.77 20.37 0.06
N ALA A 63 -4.64 20.59 -0.60
CA ALA A 63 -4.44 21.73 -1.48
C ALA A 63 -5.34 21.70 -2.72
N ALA A 64 -5.61 20.50 -3.25
CA ALA A 64 -6.47 20.26 -4.41
C ALA A 64 -7.97 20.14 -4.04
N GLY A 65 -8.36 20.18 -2.75
CA GLY A 65 -9.73 20.05 -2.30
C GLY A 65 -10.32 18.64 -2.48
N LEU A 66 -9.47 17.61 -2.59
CA LEU A 66 -9.84 16.21 -2.80
C LEU A 66 -10.09 15.50 -1.47
N SER A 67 -10.93 14.47 -1.49
CA SER A 67 -11.02 13.55 -0.35
C SER A 67 -9.80 12.63 -0.31
N PHE A 68 -9.36 12.31 0.90
CA PHE A 68 -8.21 11.44 1.11
C PHE A 68 -8.41 10.58 2.36
N VAL A 69 -7.99 9.31 2.30
CA VAL A 69 -7.97 8.40 3.44
C VAL A 69 -6.59 7.75 3.51
N ARG A 70 -6.03 7.69 4.72
CA ARG A 70 -4.89 6.87 5.09
C ARG A 70 -5.22 6.10 6.37
N PHE A 71 -4.73 4.90 6.51
CA PHE A 71 -5.10 4.01 7.60
C PHE A 71 -4.00 3.01 7.91
N ASP A 72 -4.07 2.42 9.09
CA ASP A 72 -3.23 1.31 9.51
C ASP A 72 -4.00 -0.01 9.35
N TYR A 73 -3.35 -1.03 8.79
CA TYR A 73 -3.91 -2.37 8.74
C TYR A 73 -3.94 -3.02 10.13
N PHE A 74 -4.68 -4.11 10.26
CA PHE A 74 -4.60 -4.98 11.44
C PHE A 74 -3.14 -5.26 11.82
N GLY A 75 -2.80 -5.08 13.10
CA GLY A 75 -1.46 -5.29 13.63
C GLY A 75 -0.41 -4.25 13.24
N HIS A 76 -0.79 -3.15 12.55
CA HIS A 76 0.09 -2.04 12.21
C HIS A 76 -0.31 -0.77 12.97
N GLY A 77 0.66 0.10 13.22
CA GLY A 77 0.48 1.44 13.76
C GLY A 77 -0.49 1.51 14.95
N ASN A 78 -1.59 2.23 14.78
CA ASN A 78 -2.61 2.47 15.80
C ASN A 78 -3.83 1.52 15.69
N SER A 79 -3.84 0.60 14.73
CA SER A 79 -4.87 -0.43 14.59
C SER A 79 -4.73 -1.54 15.62
N SER A 80 -5.83 -2.25 15.88
CA SER A 80 -5.79 -3.38 16.81
C SER A 80 -5.09 -4.61 16.24
N GLY A 81 -4.81 -5.58 17.11
CA GLY A 81 -4.18 -6.83 16.75
C GLY A 81 -2.67 -6.83 16.95
N LYS A 82 -2.05 -7.96 16.68
CA LYS A 82 -0.59 -8.11 16.68
C LYS A 82 -0.14 -8.33 15.22
N PHE A 83 0.98 -7.74 14.85
CA PHE A 83 1.53 -7.88 13.51
C PHE A 83 1.71 -9.34 13.09
N VAL A 84 2.19 -10.19 14.01
CA VAL A 84 2.43 -11.62 13.77
C VAL A 84 1.16 -12.43 13.48
N ASP A 85 -0.02 -11.92 13.82
CA ASP A 85 -1.31 -12.54 13.52
C ASP A 85 -1.88 -12.04 12.17
N GLY A 86 -1.22 -11.05 11.55
CA GLY A 86 -1.62 -10.45 10.29
C GLY A 86 -1.12 -11.24 9.07
N HIS A 87 -1.86 -11.13 7.97
CA HIS A 87 -1.50 -11.72 6.68
C HIS A 87 -2.26 -11.03 5.54
N ILE A 88 -1.90 -11.32 4.30
CA ILE A 88 -2.44 -10.66 3.10
C ILE A 88 -3.98 -10.67 3.06
N GLY A 89 -4.61 -11.78 3.44
CA GLY A 89 -6.09 -11.89 3.44
C GLY A 89 -6.75 -10.92 4.42
N ILE A 90 -6.21 -10.76 5.64
CA ILE A 90 -6.73 -9.80 6.64
C ILE A 90 -6.52 -8.37 6.12
N TRP A 91 -5.32 -8.01 5.64
CA TRP A 91 -5.01 -6.67 5.18
C TRP A 91 -5.77 -6.29 3.90
N ALA A 92 -6.06 -7.27 3.02
CA ALA A 92 -6.96 -7.07 1.88
C ALA A 92 -8.40 -6.80 2.36
N ALA A 93 -8.88 -7.52 3.36
CA ALA A 93 -10.20 -7.28 3.95
C ALA A 93 -10.28 -5.91 4.65
N ASP A 94 -9.21 -5.46 5.31
CA ASP A 94 -9.14 -4.11 5.88
C ASP A 94 -9.19 -3.04 4.79
N THR A 95 -8.44 -3.23 3.70
CA THR A 95 -8.48 -2.34 2.53
C THR A 95 -9.89 -2.21 1.96
N LEU A 96 -10.61 -3.34 1.81
CA LEU A 96 -11.99 -3.33 1.33
C LEU A 96 -12.95 -2.65 2.31
N ALA A 97 -12.78 -2.84 3.62
CA ALA A 97 -13.59 -2.15 4.61
C ALA A 97 -13.39 -0.63 4.57
N VAL A 98 -12.14 -0.17 4.46
CA VAL A 98 -11.82 1.26 4.29
C VAL A 98 -12.46 1.82 3.01
N LEU A 99 -12.36 1.10 1.90
CA LEU A 99 -12.95 1.50 0.63
C LEU A 99 -14.48 1.57 0.72
N ASP A 100 -15.12 0.55 1.30
CA ASP A 100 -16.57 0.40 1.30
C ASP A 100 -17.26 1.27 2.37
N GLU A 101 -16.64 1.43 3.55
CA GLU A 101 -17.27 2.08 4.71
C GLU A 101 -16.80 3.53 4.92
N LEU A 102 -15.59 3.88 4.50
CA LEU A 102 -15.05 5.23 4.71
C LEU A 102 -15.11 6.12 3.46
N THR A 103 -15.39 5.57 2.27
CA THR A 103 -15.37 6.37 1.04
C THR A 103 -16.62 6.17 0.19
N ASP A 104 -17.01 7.22 -0.51
CA ASP A 104 -18.10 7.22 -1.46
C ASP A 104 -17.59 7.45 -2.88
N GLY A 105 -18.30 6.89 -3.89
CA GLY A 105 -18.01 7.12 -5.29
C GLY A 105 -16.65 6.57 -5.76
N PRO A 106 -16.11 7.12 -6.84
CA PRO A 106 -14.87 6.63 -7.46
C PRO A 106 -13.63 6.97 -6.61
N GLN A 107 -12.61 6.08 -6.62
CA GLN A 107 -11.37 6.25 -5.89
C GLN A 107 -10.14 6.01 -6.77
N VAL A 108 -9.05 6.70 -6.48
CA VAL A 108 -7.70 6.37 -6.90
C VAL A 108 -6.99 5.71 -5.71
N LEU A 109 -6.43 4.53 -5.91
CA LEU A 109 -5.63 3.86 -4.89
C LEU A 109 -4.15 4.12 -5.13
N VAL A 110 -3.42 4.47 -4.08
CA VAL A 110 -1.97 4.66 -4.11
C VAL A 110 -1.36 3.66 -3.13
N GLY A 111 -0.70 2.63 -3.66
CA GLY A 111 -0.13 1.54 -2.86
C GLY A 111 1.40 1.51 -2.89
N SER A 112 2.03 1.44 -1.73
CA SER A 112 3.49 1.35 -1.60
C SER A 112 3.90 -0.07 -1.18
N SER A 113 4.82 -0.70 -1.90
CA SER A 113 5.34 -2.04 -1.59
C SER A 113 4.20 -3.07 -1.47
N MET A 114 4.01 -3.71 -0.30
CA MET A 114 2.85 -4.56 0.01
C MET A 114 1.52 -3.86 -0.30
N GLY A 115 1.40 -2.57 -0.01
CA GLY A 115 0.21 -1.78 -0.35
C GLY A 115 -0.11 -1.78 -1.84
N GLY A 116 0.89 -1.94 -2.71
CA GLY A 116 0.72 -2.14 -4.15
C GLY A 116 0.04 -3.48 -4.48
N TRP A 117 0.30 -4.55 -3.72
CA TRP A 117 -0.42 -5.81 -3.87
C TRP A 117 -1.87 -5.68 -3.42
N LEU A 118 -2.09 -5.12 -2.24
CA LEU A 118 -3.43 -4.88 -1.69
C LEU A 118 -4.27 -3.97 -2.59
N MET A 119 -3.64 -2.98 -3.23
CA MET A 119 -4.23 -2.11 -4.25
C MET A 119 -4.78 -2.92 -5.44
N LEU A 120 -3.99 -3.86 -5.96
CA LEU A 120 -4.42 -4.74 -7.07
C LEU A 120 -5.59 -5.63 -6.64
N LEU A 121 -5.51 -6.26 -5.45
CA LEU A 121 -6.58 -7.08 -4.90
C LEU A 121 -7.89 -6.29 -4.72
N ALA A 122 -7.79 -5.06 -4.21
CA ALA A 122 -8.96 -4.19 -4.04
C ALA A 122 -9.58 -3.77 -5.40
N ALA A 123 -8.75 -3.49 -6.40
CA ALA A 123 -9.21 -3.14 -7.74
C ALA A 123 -9.93 -4.32 -8.43
N ILE A 124 -9.42 -5.53 -8.26
CA ILE A 124 -10.08 -6.76 -8.75
C ILE A 124 -11.43 -6.96 -8.05
N ALA A 125 -11.49 -6.77 -6.72
CA ALA A 125 -12.69 -7.00 -5.93
C ALA A 125 -13.76 -5.89 -6.11
N ARG A 126 -13.38 -4.67 -6.45
CA ARG A 126 -14.27 -3.50 -6.57
C ARG A 126 -14.03 -2.68 -7.86
N PRO A 127 -14.07 -3.30 -9.06
CA PRO A 127 -13.66 -2.64 -10.31
C PRO A 127 -14.46 -1.37 -10.63
N ARG A 128 -15.72 -1.30 -10.22
CA ARG A 128 -16.56 -0.11 -10.46
C ARG A 128 -16.22 1.08 -9.56
N ARG A 129 -15.58 0.83 -8.42
CA ARG A 129 -15.18 1.85 -7.45
C ARG A 129 -13.80 2.44 -7.77
N ILE A 130 -12.96 1.74 -8.54
CA ILE A 130 -11.60 2.15 -8.78
C ILE A 130 -11.49 2.79 -10.17
N LYS A 131 -10.92 4.01 -10.20
CA LYS A 131 -10.73 4.80 -11.43
C LYS A 131 -9.29 4.97 -11.83
N GLY A 132 -8.35 4.68 -10.94
CA GLY A 132 -6.93 4.71 -11.24
C GLY A 132 -6.10 4.10 -10.13
N LEU A 133 -4.91 3.64 -10.47
CA LEU A 133 -3.98 3.01 -9.55
C LEU A 133 -2.60 3.64 -9.67
N ILE A 134 -1.93 3.83 -8.52
CA ILE A 134 -0.52 4.19 -8.47
C ILE A 134 0.20 3.20 -7.57
N GLY A 135 1.13 2.43 -8.14
CA GLY A 135 2.00 1.52 -7.40
C GLY A 135 3.38 2.13 -7.22
N ILE A 136 3.86 2.23 -5.98
CA ILE A 136 5.19 2.74 -5.62
C ILE A 136 6.02 1.57 -5.12
N ALA A 137 7.06 1.16 -5.86
CA ALA A 137 7.83 -0.05 -5.59
C ALA A 137 6.91 -1.24 -5.25
N ALA A 138 5.81 -1.37 -6.02
CA ALA A 138 4.75 -2.33 -5.74
C ALA A 138 5.29 -3.77 -5.74
N ALA A 139 4.92 -4.54 -4.70
CA ALA A 139 5.43 -5.88 -4.43
C ALA A 139 4.29 -6.93 -4.40
N PRO A 140 3.51 -7.12 -5.47
CA PRO A 140 2.56 -8.22 -5.51
C PRO A 140 3.30 -9.56 -5.40
N ASP A 141 2.64 -10.53 -4.78
CA ASP A 141 3.14 -11.90 -4.63
C ASP A 141 4.50 -12.03 -3.89
N PHE A 142 4.93 -10.96 -3.17
CA PHE A 142 6.28 -10.90 -2.58
C PHE A 142 6.56 -12.06 -1.61
N THR A 143 5.54 -12.59 -0.95
CA THR A 143 5.69 -13.72 -0.03
C THR A 143 6.19 -14.97 -0.74
N GLU A 144 5.73 -15.23 -1.95
CA GLU A 144 6.11 -16.38 -2.77
C GLU A 144 7.32 -16.09 -3.67
N ASP A 145 7.35 -14.90 -4.28
CA ASP A 145 8.34 -14.59 -5.31
C ASP A 145 9.64 -14.00 -4.78
N LEU A 146 9.61 -13.42 -3.58
CA LEU A 146 10.77 -12.82 -2.95
C LEU A 146 11.12 -13.54 -1.64
N LEU A 147 10.29 -13.44 -0.60
CA LEU A 147 10.65 -13.90 0.74
C LEU A 147 10.98 -15.39 0.79
N LEU A 148 10.14 -16.25 0.22
CA LEU A 148 10.42 -17.70 0.22
C LEU A 148 11.71 -18.08 -0.51
N LYS A 149 12.10 -17.30 -1.53
CA LYS A 149 13.35 -17.56 -2.27
C LYS A 149 14.60 -17.13 -1.51
N GLU A 150 14.45 -16.24 -0.53
CA GLU A 150 15.52 -15.77 0.34
C GLU A 150 15.73 -16.64 1.57
N LEU A 151 14.78 -17.53 1.88
CA LEU A 151 14.88 -18.42 3.04
C LEU A 151 15.77 -19.61 2.71
N THR A 152 16.70 -19.91 3.61
CA THR A 152 17.49 -21.14 3.60
C THR A 152 16.61 -22.35 3.96
N GLU A 153 17.08 -23.56 3.67
CA GLU A 153 16.38 -24.79 4.07
C GLU A 153 16.14 -24.87 5.60
N ALA A 154 17.10 -24.42 6.39
CA ALA A 154 16.98 -24.39 7.85
C ALA A 154 15.88 -23.42 8.30
N GLU A 155 15.81 -22.22 7.71
CA GLU A 155 14.75 -21.24 8.00
C GLU A 155 13.37 -21.73 7.55
N LEU A 156 13.28 -22.44 6.43
CA LEU A 156 12.02 -23.07 5.97
C LEU A 156 11.54 -24.14 6.98
N VAL A 157 12.45 -24.93 7.54
CA VAL A 157 12.14 -25.86 8.63
C VAL A 157 11.67 -25.09 9.85
N GLU A 158 12.36 -24.02 10.24
CA GLU A 158 11.98 -23.18 11.37
C GLU A 158 10.56 -22.60 11.22
N VAL A 159 10.22 -22.05 10.04
CA VAL A 159 8.85 -21.58 9.75
C VAL A 159 7.82 -22.69 9.92
N ASN A 160 8.13 -23.92 9.49
CA ASN A 160 7.19 -25.03 9.63
C ASN A 160 7.04 -25.53 11.06
N ASP A 161 8.13 -25.59 11.83
CA ASP A 161 8.15 -26.17 13.17
C ASP A 161 7.73 -25.15 14.24
N ARG A 162 8.20 -23.90 14.15
CA ARG A 162 7.93 -22.82 15.12
C ARG A 162 6.80 -21.89 14.70
N GLY A 163 6.39 -21.95 13.42
CA GLY A 163 5.38 -21.08 12.87
C GLY A 163 5.89 -19.71 12.38
N PHE A 164 7.17 -19.38 12.55
CA PHE A 164 7.78 -18.15 12.10
C PHE A 164 9.29 -18.24 11.99
N VAL A 165 9.89 -17.28 11.25
CA VAL A 165 11.33 -17.02 11.22
C VAL A 165 11.57 -15.52 11.37
N THR A 166 12.71 -15.15 11.96
CA THR A 166 13.15 -13.77 12.14
C THR A 166 14.29 -13.46 11.19
N LYS A 167 14.22 -12.32 10.48
CA LYS A 167 15.24 -11.85 9.54
C LYS A 167 15.69 -10.44 9.92
N GLU A 168 16.98 -10.17 9.73
CA GLU A 168 17.52 -8.82 9.90
C GLU A 168 16.81 -7.83 8.97
N ASN A 169 16.48 -6.65 9.50
CA ASN A 169 15.92 -5.54 8.75
C ASN A 169 16.96 -4.40 8.71
N PRO A 170 17.42 -3.95 7.52
CA PRO A 170 18.41 -2.89 7.43
C PRO A 170 17.91 -1.51 7.87
N TYR A 171 16.62 -1.35 8.13
CA TYR A 171 16.01 -0.04 8.39
C TYR A 171 15.38 0.10 9.78
N GLU A 172 14.91 -1.00 10.39
CA GLU A 172 14.11 -0.99 11.63
C GLU A 172 14.32 -2.27 12.45
N ASP A 173 13.37 -2.60 13.33
CA ASP A 173 13.34 -3.87 14.06
C ASP A 173 13.28 -5.07 13.10
N GLU A 174 13.69 -6.25 13.57
CA GLU A 174 13.74 -7.49 12.80
C GLU A 174 12.40 -7.80 12.11
N TYR A 175 12.47 -8.30 10.88
CA TYR A 175 11.32 -8.84 10.18
C TYR A 175 10.91 -10.20 10.79
N ILE A 176 9.63 -10.36 11.09
CA ILE A 176 9.05 -11.64 11.50
C ILE A 176 8.17 -12.16 10.36
N TYR A 177 8.58 -13.26 9.75
CA TYR A 177 7.83 -13.91 8.68
C TYR A 177 7.13 -15.14 9.24
N THR A 178 5.81 -15.09 9.32
CA THR A 178 5.00 -16.17 9.88
C THR A 178 4.59 -17.19 8.81
N LYS A 179 4.35 -18.43 9.23
CA LYS A 179 3.77 -19.45 8.34
C LYS A 179 2.43 -19.00 7.75
N ALA A 180 1.60 -18.32 8.55
CA ALA A 180 0.33 -17.77 8.10
C ALA A 180 0.51 -16.73 6.97
N LEU A 181 1.55 -15.87 7.05
CA LEU A 181 1.87 -14.91 5.99
C LEU A 181 2.10 -15.61 4.64
N PHE A 182 2.86 -16.72 4.62
CA PHE A 182 3.12 -17.50 3.41
C PHE A 182 1.89 -18.26 2.92
N ASP A 183 1.23 -19.01 3.81
CA ASP A 183 0.08 -19.85 3.45
C ASP A 183 -1.10 -19.02 2.92
N GLU A 184 -1.37 -17.87 3.54
CA GLU A 184 -2.40 -16.96 3.07
C GLU A 184 -1.96 -16.16 1.85
N GLY A 185 -0.68 -15.76 1.74
CA GLY A 185 -0.13 -15.11 0.56
C GLY A 185 -0.38 -15.92 -0.71
N ARG A 186 -0.17 -17.24 -0.67
CA ARG A 186 -0.42 -18.15 -1.81
C ARG A 186 -1.85 -18.14 -2.33
N LYS A 187 -2.82 -17.83 -1.48
CA LYS A 187 -4.25 -17.77 -1.88
C LYS A 187 -4.59 -16.47 -2.63
N HIS A 188 -3.69 -15.49 -2.62
CA HIS A 188 -3.92 -14.14 -3.15
C HIS A 188 -2.97 -13.76 -4.28
N LEU A 189 -2.25 -14.72 -4.88
CA LEU A 189 -1.31 -14.46 -5.97
C LEU A 189 -2.02 -13.84 -7.18
N VAL A 190 -1.43 -12.79 -7.74
CA VAL A 190 -2.02 -12.04 -8.87
C VAL A 190 -1.17 -12.09 -10.14
N LEU A 191 0.14 -12.35 -10.04
CA LEU A 191 1.03 -12.39 -11.21
C LEU A 191 1.03 -13.72 -11.97
N ARG A 192 0.19 -14.68 -11.56
CA ARG A 192 0.13 -16.03 -12.19
C ARG A 192 -0.78 -16.06 -13.42
N GLN A 193 -1.60 -15.04 -13.60
CA GLN A 193 -2.57 -14.94 -14.70
C GLN A 193 -2.79 -13.49 -15.09
N GLU A 194 -3.64 -13.23 -16.09
CA GLU A 194 -4.07 -11.88 -16.43
C GLU A 194 -4.77 -11.22 -15.24
N ILE A 195 -4.41 -9.96 -14.96
CA ILE A 195 -5.04 -9.16 -13.92
C ILE A 195 -6.18 -8.35 -14.55
N PRO A 196 -7.45 -8.61 -14.18
CA PRO A 196 -8.63 -8.02 -14.83
C PRO A 196 -8.87 -6.57 -14.34
N ILE A 197 -7.90 -5.70 -14.58
CA ILE A 197 -7.93 -4.27 -14.27
C ILE A 197 -7.89 -3.49 -15.59
N ASP A 198 -8.86 -2.59 -15.80
CA ASP A 198 -9.02 -1.81 -17.03
C ASP A 198 -8.79 -0.30 -16.80
N CYS A 199 -8.76 0.16 -15.55
CA CYS A 199 -8.50 1.57 -15.25
C CYS A 199 -7.02 1.93 -15.48
N PRO A 200 -6.69 3.22 -15.67
CA PRO A 200 -5.32 3.69 -15.79
C PRO A 200 -4.44 3.28 -14.60
N VAL A 201 -3.22 2.81 -14.88
CA VAL A 201 -2.24 2.39 -13.87
C VAL A 201 -0.93 3.13 -14.08
N ARG A 202 -0.36 3.62 -13.00
CA ARG A 202 0.96 4.27 -12.97
C ARG A 202 1.84 3.54 -11.96
N LEU A 203 3.01 3.11 -12.39
CA LEU A 203 3.98 2.42 -11.56
C LEU A 203 5.24 3.28 -11.44
N LEU A 204 5.67 3.55 -10.20
CA LEU A 204 6.89 4.28 -9.88
C LEU A 204 7.85 3.32 -9.18
N HIS A 205 9.06 3.13 -9.71
CA HIS A 205 10.02 2.17 -9.17
C HIS A 205 11.45 2.70 -9.20
N GLY A 206 12.23 2.40 -8.15
CA GLY A 206 13.65 2.75 -8.07
C GLY A 206 14.54 1.70 -8.74
N LEU A 207 15.51 2.12 -9.56
CA LEU A 207 16.47 1.18 -10.15
C LEU A 207 17.50 0.65 -9.13
N LYS A 208 17.60 1.25 -7.95
CA LYS A 208 18.43 0.80 -6.82
C LYS A 208 17.61 0.21 -5.69
N ASP A 209 16.41 -0.29 -6.00
CA ASP A 209 15.60 -1.05 -5.07
C ASP A 209 16.23 -2.44 -4.87
N GLU A 210 16.77 -2.68 -3.67
CA GLU A 210 17.40 -3.94 -3.30
C GLU A 210 16.42 -4.95 -2.68
N MET A 211 15.19 -4.49 -2.34
CA MET A 211 14.17 -5.34 -1.73
C MET A 211 13.19 -5.90 -2.75
N VAL A 212 12.77 -5.07 -3.71
CA VAL A 212 11.83 -5.45 -4.77
C VAL A 212 12.48 -5.14 -6.11
N PRO A 213 12.81 -6.14 -6.93
CA PRO A 213 13.39 -5.92 -8.25
C PRO A 213 12.47 -5.03 -9.10
N TRP A 214 13.02 -3.99 -9.75
CA TRP A 214 12.24 -3.08 -10.60
C TRP A 214 11.53 -3.80 -11.76
N GLN A 215 12.00 -4.98 -12.14
CA GLN A 215 11.35 -5.86 -13.11
C GLN A 215 9.94 -6.29 -12.68
N THR A 216 9.65 -6.26 -11.37
CA THR A 216 8.30 -6.50 -10.86
C THR A 216 7.30 -5.51 -11.45
N ALA A 217 7.68 -4.24 -11.67
CA ALA A 217 6.82 -3.27 -12.35
C ALA A 217 6.52 -3.67 -13.80
N LEU A 218 7.49 -4.25 -14.53
CA LEU A 218 7.24 -4.79 -15.87
C LEU A 218 6.28 -5.98 -15.84
N SER A 219 6.45 -6.88 -14.86
CA SER A 219 5.56 -8.03 -14.70
C SER A 219 4.11 -7.58 -14.40
N ILE A 220 3.92 -6.57 -13.56
CA ILE A 220 2.61 -5.98 -13.31
C ILE A 220 2.03 -5.40 -14.60
N GLN A 221 2.80 -4.61 -15.35
CA GLN A 221 2.37 -4.01 -16.60
C GLN A 221 1.94 -5.07 -17.62
N GLU A 222 2.73 -6.12 -17.78
CA GLU A 222 2.44 -7.22 -18.70
C GLU A 222 1.15 -7.96 -18.35
N LYS A 223 0.87 -8.15 -17.06
CA LYS A 223 -0.29 -8.92 -16.59
C LYS A 223 -1.58 -8.13 -16.55
N ILE A 224 -1.54 -6.81 -16.42
CA ILE A 224 -2.75 -5.98 -16.42
C ILE A 224 -3.41 -6.00 -17.80
N ARG A 225 -4.72 -6.29 -17.81
CA ARG A 225 -5.53 -6.35 -19.03
C ARG A 225 -5.67 -4.99 -19.72
N GLY A 226 -5.79 -3.91 -18.95
CA GLY A 226 -5.92 -2.56 -19.47
C GLY A 226 -4.68 -2.08 -20.22
N THR A 227 -4.86 -1.19 -21.20
CA THR A 227 -3.78 -0.72 -22.07
C THR A 227 -3.11 0.57 -21.58
N ASP A 228 -3.73 1.31 -20.65
CA ASP A 228 -3.16 2.55 -20.09
C ASP A 228 -2.35 2.23 -18.82
N VAL A 229 -1.19 1.61 -19.03
CA VAL A 229 -0.24 1.25 -17.96
C VAL A 229 1.12 1.87 -18.25
N ASN A 230 1.57 2.79 -17.40
CA ASN A 230 2.85 3.48 -17.56
C ASN A 230 3.77 3.22 -16.37
N ILE A 231 5.06 3.07 -16.65
CA ILE A 231 6.11 2.87 -15.64
C ILE A 231 7.07 4.06 -15.66
N THR A 232 7.35 4.59 -14.49
CA THR A 232 8.40 5.59 -14.25
C THR A 232 9.52 4.94 -13.45
N LEU A 233 10.73 4.87 -14.01
CA LEU A 233 11.91 4.32 -13.35
C LEU A 233 12.82 5.45 -12.87
N VAL A 234 13.10 5.47 -11.55
CA VAL A 234 13.97 6.47 -10.92
C VAL A 234 15.37 5.89 -10.82
N LYS A 235 16.34 6.41 -11.60
CA LYS A 235 17.71 5.88 -11.73
C LYS A 235 18.42 5.67 -10.39
N ASN A 236 18.26 6.59 -9.45
CA ASN A 236 18.89 6.53 -8.13
C ASN A 236 17.88 6.33 -6.99
N GLY A 237 16.66 5.90 -7.32
CA GLY A 237 15.62 5.57 -6.36
C GLY A 237 15.92 4.25 -5.67
N ASP A 238 15.75 4.23 -4.36
CA ASP A 238 15.77 3.05 -3.51
C ASP A 238 14.33 2.52 -3.31
N HIS A 239 14.16 1.47 -2.48
CA HIS A 239 12.84 0.91 -2.17
C HIS A 239 11.88 1.93 -1.55
N ARG A 240 12.39 2.82 -0.72
CA ARG A 240 11.54 3.79 0.01
C ARG A 240 10.98 4.87 -0.90
N LEU A 241 11.72 5.32 -1.93
CA LEU A 241 11.32 6.41 -2.82
C LEU A 241 10.77 7.62 -2.01
N SER A 242 11.50 8.04 -0.98
CA SER A 242 11.04 9.04 0.00
C SER A 242 11.88 10.33 0.01
N LYS A 243 12.85 10.47 -0.90
CA LYS A 243 13.57 11.74 -1.08
C LYS A 243 12.60 12.79 -1.65
N THR A 244 12.88 14.06 -1.43
CA THR A 244 12.03 15.15 -1.93
C THR A 244 11.75 15.02 -3.43
N SER A 245 12.79 14.72 -4.24
CA SER A 245 12.61 14.49 -5.70
C SER A 245 11.70 13.33 -6.05
N ASP A 246 11.71 12.27 -5.23
CA ASP A 246 10.86 11.09 -5.46
C ASP A 246 9.41 11.40 -5.11
N LEU A 247 9.20 12.15 -4.01
CA LEU A 247 7.89 12.62 -3.59
C LEU A 247 7.30 13.63 -4.58
N ASP A 248 8.11 14.54 -5.12
CA ASP A 248 7.69 15.46 -6.17
C ASP A 248 7.29 14.71 -7.45
N CYS A 249 8.05 13.68 -7.84
CA CYS A 249 7.71 12.81 -8.94
C CYS A 249 6.37 12.10 -8.72
N LEU A 250 6.17 11.52 -7.52
CA LEU A 250 4.91 10.88 -7.13
C LEU A 250 3.71 11.84 -7.26
N ILE A 251 3.84 13.07 -6.75
CA ILE A 251 2.76 14.06 -6.84
C ILE A 251 2.50 14.48 -8.28
N GLY A 252 3.53 14.61 -9.11
CA GLY A 252 3.38 14.86 -10.54
C GLY A 252 2.57 13.75 -11.26
N ILE A 253 2.89 12.49 -10.96
CA ILE A 253 2.17 11.32 -11.48
C ILE A 253 0.71 11.32 -11.01
N LEU A 254 0.47 11.53 -9.71
CA LEU A 254 -0.86 11.56 -9.12
C LEU A 254 -1.73 12.68 -9.70
N SER A 255 -1.17 13.90 -9.80
CA SER A 255 -1.85 15.04 -10.40
C SER A 255 -2.22 14.78 -11.85
N SER A 256 -1.28 14.26 -12.66
CA SER A 256 -1.53 13.92 -14.05
C SER A 256 -2.61 12.85 -14.22
N LEU A 257 -2.59 11.81 -13.37
CA LEU A 257 -3.60 10.76 -13.41
C LEU A 257 -4.99 11.33 -13.08
N ILE A 258 -5.13 12.08 -11.99
CA ILE A 258 -6.43 12.64 -11.57
C ILE A 258 -7.01 13.61 -12.61
N ASN A 259 -6.17 14.43 -13.25
CA ASN A 259 -6.61 15.37 -14.29
C ASN A 259 -7.03 14.68 -15.58
N GLY A 260 -6.66 13.42 -15.80
CA GLY A 260 -7.02 12.60 -16.96
C GLY A 260 -8.28 11.75 -16.76
N LEU A 261 -8.82 11.70 -15.55
CA LEU A 261 -10.02 10.94 -15.18
C LEU A 261 -11.29 11.77 -15.30
#